data_673ea8e7250c64181866bd0f681abd90
#
_entry.id   673ea8e7250c64181866bd0f681abd90
#
_cell.length_a   1.000
_cell.length_b   1.000
_cell.length_c   1.000
_cell.angle_alpha   90.00
_cell.angle_beta   90.00
_cell.angle_gamma   90.00
#
_symmetry.space_group_name_H-M   'P 1'
#
loop_
_entity.id
_entity.type
_entity.pdbx_description
1 polymer ?
#
loop_
_entity_poly.entity_id
_entity_poly.type
_entity_poly.pdbx_seq_one_letter_code
_entity_poly.pdbx_strand_id
1 'polypeptide(L)'
;MRFESCYAPADLKEMNVDMTSSLSVLPVGPAAADCCAPSAGLDPGLDADRIAAVAKALAEPLRVRILDVLRRSDTQVCQCELLPLFGINQSLLSHHMKKLVDAGLVEVERRHKWAYYSVSLSAFQELTAWLS
;
A
#
# COMPACT_ATOMS: atom_id res chain seq x y z
N MET A 1 -25.89 -14.71 -10.95
CA MET A 1 -25.63 -13.39 -10.63
C MET A 1 -25.56 -12.47 -11.76
N ARG A 2 -26.30 -11.43 -11.66
CA ARG A 2 -26.54 -10.56 -12.75
C ARG A 2 -26.13 -9.18 -12.44
N PHE A 3 -24.85 -8.89 -12.59
CA PHE A 3 -24.39 -7.53 -12.43
C PHE A 3 -25.01 -6.59 -13.44
N GLU A 4 -25.33 -7.11 -14.60
CA GLU A 4 -25.90 -6.29 -15.65
C GLU A 4 -27.24 -5.70 -15.30
N SER A 5 -27.99 -6.37 -14.46
CA SER A 5 -29.30 -5.90 -14.08
C SER A 5 -29.25 -4.68 -13.17
N CYS A 6 -28.15 -4.50 -12.45
CA CYS A 6 -27.98 -3.36 -11.59
C CYS A 6 -27.25 -2.21 -12.28
N TYR A 7 -26.76 -2.42 -13.47
CA TYR A 7 -25.92 -1.49 -14.16
C TYR A 7 -26.60 -1.03 -15.43
N ALA A 8 -27.16 0.13 -15.40
CA ALA A 8 -27.83 0.72 -16.56
C ALA A 8 -26.85 1.65 -17.28
N PRO A 9 -26.60 1.41 -18.56
CA PRO A 9 -25.68 2.28 -19.30
C PRO A 9 -26.18 3.71 -19.43
N ALA A 10 -27.46 3.92 -19.31
CA ALA A 10 -28.01 5.26 -19.36
C ALA A 10 -27.55 6.12 -18.19
N ASP A 11 -27.23 5.48 -17.09
CA ASP A 11 -26.82 6.21 -15.88
C ASP A 11 -25.48 6.91 -16.04
N LEU A 12 -24.66 6.41 -16.93
CA LEU A 12 -23.35 7.03 -17.18
C LEU A 12 -23.48 8.43 -17.76
N LYS A 13 -24.50 8.67 -18.54
CA LYS A 13 -24.73 10.01 -19.07
C LYS A 13 -25.10 10.99 -17.98
N GLU A 14 -25.96 10.55 -17.09
CA GLU A 14 -26.41 11.42 -16.02
C GLU A 14 -25.31 11.71 -15.03
N MET A 15 -24.44 10.74 -14.80
CA MET A 15 -23.31 10.94 -13.93
C MET A 15 -22.33 11.98 -14.43
N ASN A 16 -22.18 12.08 -15.75
CA ASN A 16 -21.30 13.08 -16.34
C ASN A 16 -21.84 14.51 -16.19
N VAL A 17 -23.15 14.65 -16.22
CA VAL A 17 -23.76 15.97 -16.13
C VAL A 17 -23.64 16.55 -14.74
N ASP A 18 -23.68 15.70 -13.74
CA ASP A 18 -23.80 16.15 -12.37
C ASP A 18 -22.52 16.21 -11.58
N MET A 19 -21.39 16.08 -12.22
CA MET A 19 -20.12 16.07 -11.50
C MET A 19 -19.87 17.29 -10.66
N THR A 20 -20.46 18.43 -11.02
CA THR A 20 -20.18 19.66 -10.30
C THR A 20 -21.08 19.91 -9.11
N SER A 21 -22.27 19.35 -9.11
CA SER A 21 -23.24 19.71 -8.08
C SER A 21 -23.69 18.54 -7.23
N SER A 22 -23.23 17.37 -7.52
CA SER A 22 -23.91 16.17 -7.08
C SER A 22 -23.43 15.56 -5.80
N LEU A 23 -22.35 16.07 -5.23
CA LEU A 23 -21.76 15.40 -4.06
C LEU A 23 -22.70 15.35 -2.86
N SER A 24 -23.57 16.33 -2.77
CA SER A 24 -24.50 16.40 -1.65
C SER A 24 -25.78 15.61 -1.89
N VAL A 25 -26.01 15.22 -3.13
CA VAL A 25 -27.29 14.62 -3.47
C VAL A 25 -27.07 13.35 -4.24
N LEU A 26 -26.94 12.29 -3.54
CA LEU A 26 -27.02 10.97 -4.13
C LEU A 26 -28.23 10.30 -3.51
N PRO A 27 -29.41 10.61 -4.00
CA PRO A 27 -30.59 9.94 -3.49
C PRO A 27 -30.54 8.51 -3.99
N VAL A 28 -30.17 7.65 -3.09
CA VAL A 28 -30.20 6.25 -3.38
C VAL A 28 -31.61 5.80 -3.14
N GLY A 29 -32.33 5.54 -4.21
CA GLY A 29 -33.66 4.99 -4.08
C GLY A 29 -33.62 3.65 -3.39
N PRO A 30 -34.72 3.24 -2.72
CA PRO A 30 -34.77 1.97 -2.00
C PRO A 30 -34.48 0.77 -2.91
N ALA A 31 -34.90 0.80 -4.14
CA ALA A 31 -34.67 -0.28 -5.07
C ALA A 31 -33.20 -0.46 -5.43
N ALA A 32 -32.48 0.67 -5.56
CA ALA A 32 -31.06 0.61 -5.83
C ALA A 32 -30.30 0.07 -4.62
N ALA A 33 -30.72 0.40 -3.43
CA ALA A 33 -30.10 -0.10 -2.21
C ALA A 33 -30.24 -1.63 -2.11
N ASP A 34 -31.40 -2.17 -2.47
CA ASP A 34 -31.61 -3.61 -2.40
C ASP A 34 -30.78 -4.37 -3.43
N CYS A 35 -30.60 -3.80 -4.60
CA CYS A 35 -29.89 -4.46 -5.69
C CYS A 35 -28.38 -4.37 -5.56
N CYS A 36 -27.88 -3.21 -5.15
CA CYS A 36 -26.47 -2.91 -5.23
C CYS A 36 -25.77 -2.72 -3.87
N ALA A 37 -26.50 -2.96 -2.80
CA ALA A 37 -25.91 -2.82 -1.47
C ALA A 37 -24.84 -3.90 -1.25
N PRO A 38 -23.65 -3.52 -0.80
CA PRO A 38 -22.61 -4.50 -0.51
C PRO A 38 -23.03 -5.35 0.69
N SER A 39 -22.63 -6.60 0.67
CA SER A 39 -22.90 -7.53 1.77
C SER A 39 -22.10 -7.17 3.03
N ALA A 40 -20.98 -6.48 2.85
CA ALA A 40 -20.15 -6.04 3.96
C ALA A 40 -20.07 -4.51 3.97
N GLY A 41 -20.13 -3.94 5.12
CA GLY A 41 -19.94 -2.50 5.31
C GLY A 41 -18.47 -2.13 5.33
N LEU A 42 -18.20 -0.84 5.48
CA LEU A 42 -16.85 -0.36 5.69
C LEU A 42 -16.38 -0.80 7.08
N ASP A 43 -15.12 -1.23 7.15
CA ASP A 43 -14.50 -1.56 8.42
C ASP A 43 -13.94 -0.28 9.06
N PRO A 44 -14.53 0.18 10.17
CA PRO A 44 -14.06 1.40 10.82
C PRO A 44 -12.70 1.25 11.49
N GLY A 45 -12.23 0.02 11.68
CA GLY A 45 -10.92 -0.26 12.27
C GLY A 45 -9.81 -0.37 11.25
N LEU A 46 -10.13 -0.31 9.96
CA LEU A 46 -9.13 -0.46 8.90
C LEU A 46 -8.31 0.81 8.75
N ASP A 47 -7.02 0.71 8.97
CA ASP A 47 -6.08 1.79 8.64
C ASP A 47 -5.67 1.69 7.17
N ALA A 48 -6.54 2.17 6.31
CA ALA A 48 -6.33 2.11 4.85
C ALA A 48 -5.11 2.91 4.41
N ASP A 49 -4.84 4.03 5.07
CA ASP A 49 -3.67 4.87 4.74
C ASP A 49 -2.37 4.13 5.05
N ARG A 50 -2.34 3.43 6.15
CA ARG A 50 -1.20 2.62 6.55
C ARG A 50 -0.94 1.50 5.56
N ILE A 51 -1.96 0.76 5.20
CA ILE A 51 -1.85 -0.34 4.23
C ILE A 51 -1.44 0.20 2.86
N ALA A 52 -2.03 1.32 2.44
CA ALA A 52 -1.68 1.95 1.17
C ALA A 52 -0.22 2.41 1.15
N ALA A 53 0.29 2.95 2.26
CA ALA A 53 1.69 3.36 2.37
C ALA A 53 2.64 2.16 2.21
N VAL A 54 2.33 1.05 2.85
CA VAL A 54 3.10 -0.20 2.71
C VAL A 54 3.06 -0.70 1.26
N ALA A 55 1.89 -0.78 0.67
CA ALA A 55 1.72 -1.23 -0.70
C ALA A 55 2.49 -0.33 -1.68
N LYS A 56 2.45 0.97 -1.46
CA LYS A 56 3.18 1.93 -2.29
C LYS A 56 4.69 1.77 -2.18
N ALA A 57 5.18 1.48 -1.00
CA ALA A 57 6.61 1.20 -0.81
C ALA A 57 7.01 -0.09 -1.53
N LEU A 58 6.14 -1.09 -1.58
CA LEU A 58 6.39 -2.36 -2.26
C LEU A 58 6.21 -2.30 -3.77
N ALA A 59 5.70 -1.22 -4.32
CA ALA A 59 5.41 -1.10 -5.75
C ALA A 59 6.64 -0.92 -6.64
N GLU A 60 7.84 -0.95 -6.07
CA GLU A 60 9.09 -0.79 -6.80
C GLU A 60 9.92 -2.07 -6.70
N PRO A 61 10.26 -2.73 -7.83
CA PRO A 61 10.96 -4.02 -7.80
C PRO A 61 12.27 -4.02 -7.03
N LEU A 62 13.04 -2.94 -7.11
CA LEU A 62 14.29 -2.86 -6.39
C LEU A 62 14.09 -2.89 -4.88
N ARG A 63 13.05 -2.22 -4.40
CA ARG A 63 12.72 -2.25 -2.96
C ARG A 63 12.31 -3.64 -2.50
N VAL A 64 11.57 -4.37 -3.32
CA VAL A 64 11.20 -5.76 -3.00
C VAL A 64 12.45 -6.63 -2.89
N ARG A 65 13.39 -6.46 -3.81
CA ARG A 65 14.66 -7.21 -3.77
C ARG A 65 15.49 -6.87 -2.54
N ILE A 66 15.54 -5.60 -2.17
CA ILE A 66 16.23 -5.18 -0.94
C ILE A 66 15.59 -5.86 0.28
N LEU A 67 14.27 -5.82 0.37
CA LEU A 67 13.55 -6.46 1.47
C LEU A 67 13.80 -7.96 1.52
N ASP A 68 13.88 -8.61 0.37
CA ASP A 68 14.15 -10.04 0.32
C ASP A 68 15.55 -10.38 0.87
N VAL A 69 16.55 -9.56 0.55
CA VAL A 69 17.90 -9.71 1.12
C VAL A 69 17.85 -9.52 2.63
N LEU A 70 17.23 -8.45 3.09
CA LEU A 70 17.14 -8.15 4.52
C LEU A 70 16.37 -9.24 5.29
N ARG A 71 15.28 -9.74 4.69
CA ARG A 71 14.45 -10.79 5.31
C ARG A 71 15.21 -12.10 5.48
N ARG A 72 16.11 -12.42 4.56
CA ARG A 72 16.90 -13.64 4.62
C ARG A 72 18.16 -13.51 5.45
N SER A 73 18.47 -12.30 5.86
CA SER A 73 19.63 -12.07 6.72
C SER A 73 19.24 -12.26 8.18
N ASP A 74 20.03 -13.04 8.90
CA ASP A 74 19.77 -13.29 10.32
C ASP A 74 20.14 -12.12 11.21
N THR A 75 20.93 -11.19 10.67
CA THR A 75 21.42 -10.03 11.40
C THR A 75 21.14 -8.76 10.59
N GLN A 76 21.37 -7.63 11.22
CA GLN A 76 21.33 -6.35 10.54
C GLN A 76 22.36 -6.30 9.41
N VAL A 77 21.99 -5.69 8.30
CA VAL A 77 22.83 -5.57 7.11
C VAL A 77 23.32 -4.14 6.96
N CYS A 78 24.62 -3.98 6.80
CA CYS A 78 25.20 -2.68 6.55
C CYS A 78 24.86 -2.16 5.15
N GLN A 79 24.65 -0.86 5.05
CA GLN A 79 24.48 -0.22 3.73
C GLN A 79 25.64 -0.55 2.79
N CYS A 80 26.84 -0.65 3.31
CA CYS A 80 28.03 -0.99 2.56
C CYS A 80 27.98 -2.37 1.90
N GLU A 81 27.19 -3.29 2.46
CA GLU A 81 27.02 -4.63 1.90
C GLU A 81 25.96 -4.65 0.79
N LEU A 82 24.98 -3.77 0.88
CA LEU A 82 23.91 -3.69 -0.10
C LEU A 82 24.34 -3.06 -1.42
N LEU A 83 25.25 -2.10 -1.37
CA LEU A 83 25.68 -1.37 -2.56
C LEU A 83 26.22 -2.29 -3.66
N PRO A 84 27.18 -3.19 -3.38
CA PRO A 84 27.71 -4.05 -4.44
C PRO A 84 26.71 -5.09 -4.92
N LEU A 85 25.77 -5.49 -4.08
CA LEU A 85 24.75 -6.46 -4.47
C LEU A 85 23.84 -5.94 -5.58
N PHE A 86 23.51 -4.65 -5.52
CA PHE A 86 22.55 -4.07 -6.46
C PHE A 86 23.19 -3.25 -7.56
N GLY A 87 24.49 -3.00 -7.48
CA GLY A 87 25.21 -2.23 -8.48
C GLY A 87 24.70 -0.80 -8.65
N ILE A 88 24.18 -0.20 -7.58
CA ILE A 88 23.64 1.16 -7.58
C ILE A 88 24.51 2.06 -6.72
N ASN A 89 24.38 3.37 -6.93
CA ASN A 89 25.11 4.33 -6.11
C ASN A 89 24.45 4.51 -4.74
N GLN A 90 25.23 5.07 -3.81
CA GLN A 90 24.78 5.27 -2.42
C GLN A 90 23.54 6.17 -2.34
N SER A 91 23.46 7.19 -3.17
CA SER A 91 22.37 8.13 -3.17
C SER A 91 21.05 7.46 -3.52
N LEU A 92 21.06 6.61 -4.54
CA LEU A 92 19.88 5.87 -4.97
C LEU A 92 19.46 4.84 -3.93
N LEU A 93 20.44 4.11 -3.36
CA LEU A 93 20.14 3.16 -2.30
C LEU A 93 19.51 3.87 -1.10
N SER A 94 20.09 4.99 -0.67
CA SER A 94 19.56 5.78 0.44
C SER A 94 18.13 6.24 0.19
N HIS A 95 17.81 6.61 -1.04
CA HIS A 95 16.45 7.00 -1.42
C HIS A 95 15.46 5.83 -1.25
N HIS A 96 15.82 4.64 -1.72
CA HIS A 96 14.98 3.46 -1.57
C HIS A 96 14.83 3.04 -0.12
N MET A 97 15.93 3.07 0.63
CA MET A 97 15.91 2.73 2.06
C MET A 97 15.04 3.69 2.85
N LYS A 98 15.11 4.99 2.55
CA LYS A 98 14.25 5.97 3.19
C LYS A 98 12.77 5.67 2.96
N LYS A 99 12.40 5.30 1.74
CA LYS A 99 11.01 4.92 1.44
C LYS A 99 10.55 3.71 2.24
N LEU A 100 11.41 2.73 2.40
CA LEU A 100 11.12 1.53 3.18
C LEU A 100 11.01 1.82 4.68
N VAL A 101 11.89 2.67 5.18
CA VAL A 101 11.86 3.09 6.59
C VAL A 101 10.61 3.93 6.88
N ASP A 102 10.29 4.87 6.00
CA ASP A 102 9.10 5.72 6.16
C ASP A 102 7.79 4.91 6.15
N ALA A 103 7.76 3.81 5.39
CA ALA A 103 6.62 2.90 5.37
C ALA A 103 6.60 1.93 6.56
N GLY A 104 7.63 1.94 7.39
CA GLY A 104 7.74 1.06 8.55
C GLY A 104 8.12 -0.38 8.23
N LEU A 105 8.57 -0.66 6.99
CA LEU A 105 8.97 -2.00 6.56
C LEU A 105 10.38 -2.35 6.99
N VAL A 106 11.22 -1.36 7.21
CA VAL A 106 12.63 -1.51 7.56
C VAL A 106 12.95 -0.62 8.73
N GLU A 107 13.73 -1.15 9.65
CA GLU A 107 14.29 -0.38 10.75
C GLU A 107 15.74 -0.06 10.44
N VAL A 108 16.18 1.12 10.86
CA VAL A 108 17.55 1.58 10.67
C VAL A 108 18.19 1.88 12.01
N GLU A 109 19.39 1.38 12.19
CA GLU A 109 20.23 1.72 13.34
C GLU A 109 21.51 2.35 12.83
N ARG A 110 21.82 3.54 13.35
CA ARG A 110 23.04 4.25 12.97
C ARG A 110 24.11 4.01 14.02
N ARG A 111 25.25 3.53 13.54
CA ARG A 111 26.46 3.32 14.36
C ARG A 111 27.58 4.09 13.71
N HIS A 112 27.99 5.20 14.32
CA HIS A 112 28.97 6.12 13.75
C HIS A 112 28.49 6.63 12.39
N LYS A 113 29.27 6.40 11.34
CA LYS A 113 28.91 6.82 9.98
C LYS A 113 28.16 5.76 9.20
N TRP A 114 27.95 4.59 9.78
CA TRP A 114 27.33 3.46 9.10
C TRP A 114 25.86 3.32 9.47
N ALA A 115 25.07 2.93 8.50
CA ALA A 115 23.68 2.60 8.69
C ALA A 115 23.49 1.08 8.56
N TYR A 116 22.79 0.49 9.52
CA TYR A 116 22.47 -0.92 9.55
C TYR A 116 20.97 -1.08 9.47
N TYR A 117 20.52 -1.98 8.63
CA TYR A 117 19.11 -2.16 8.32
C TYR A 117 18.64 -3.55 8.68
N SER A 118 17.41 -3.64 9.16
CA SER A 118 16.71 -4.91 9.43
C SER A 118 15.25 -4.77 9.05
N VAL A 119 14.60 -5.90 8.80
CA VAL A 119 13.18 -5.93 8.44
C VAL A 119 12.33 -5.75 9.69
N SER A 120 11.32 -4.90 9.61
CA SER A 120 10.30 -4.78 10.62
C SER A 120 9.15 -5.73 10.29
N LEU A 121 8.98 -6.75 11.11
CA LEU A 121 7.95 -7.77 10.86
C LEU A 121 6.54 -7.27 11.10
N SER A 122 6.36 -6.25 11.93
CA SER A 122 5.03 -5.76 12.30
C SER A 122 4.23 -5.25 11.10
N ALA A 123 4.87 -4.50 10.20
CA ALA A 123 4.19 -3.98 9.02
C ALA A 123 3.74 -5.10 8.07
N PHE A 124 4.54 -6.16 7.97
CA PHE A 124 4.16 -7.33 7.17
C PHE A 124 3.02 -8.11 7.82
N GLN A 125 3.01 -8.20 9.13
CA GLN A 125 1.92 -8.85 9.86
C GLN A 125 0.58 -8.11 9.66
N GLU A 126 0.62 -6.78 9.72
CA GLU A 126 -0.57 -5.97 9.46
C GLU A 126 -1.10 -6.21 8.03
N LEU A 127 -0.22 -6.19 7.05
CA LEU A 127 -0.59 -6.42 5.65
C LEU A 127 -1.14 -7.82 5.43
N THR A 128 -0.49 -8.83 5.97
CA THR A 128 -0.96 -10.22 5.83
C THR A 128 -2.27 -10.46 6.55
N ALA A 129 -2.45 -9.86 7.72
CA ALA A 129 -3.70 -9.95 8.46
C ALA A 129 -4.86 -9.35 7.67
N TRP A 130 -4.64 -8.22 7.02
CA TRP A 130 -5.65 -7.61 6.17
C TRP A 130 -5.97 -8.45 4.94
N LEU A 131 -4.97 -9.07 4.34
CA LEU A 131 -5.14 -9.90 3.13
C LEU A 131 -5.78 -11.27 3.42
N SER A 132 -5.75 -11.71 4.65
CA SER A 132 -6.36 -12.97 5.02
C SER A 132 -7.82 -12.80 5.35
#